data_862ca0ed3de5d16ffb8be2fa9b849e80
#
_entry.id   862ca0ed3de5d16ffb8be2fa9b849e80
#
_cell.length_a   1.000
_cell.length_b   1.000
_cell.length_c   1.000
_cell.angle_alpha   90.00
_cell.angle_beta   90.00
_cell.angle_gamma   90.00
#
_symmetry.space_group_name_H-M   'P 1'
#
loop_
_entity.id
_entity.type
_entity.pdbx_description
1 polymer ?
#
loop_
_entity_poly.entity_id
_entity_poly.type
_entity_poly.pdbx_seq_one_letter_code
_entity_poly.pdbx_strand_id
1 'polypeptide(L)'
;MKPAFVLATGLALLTAACGDGAPSGNAAAPKVERSKPNPFHDRLMALSETDRGLALRRAVQDNGGSCRRILSSAYQEEYKGMRMWTLRCEGKRDWAVFVGASGRVQARTCADNLKLGLPACRFDKAG
;
A
#
# COMPACT_ATOMS: atom_id res chain seq x y z
N MET A 1 -70.58 -44.19 20.58
CA MET A 1 -70.89 -44.29 19.14
C MET A 1 -69.83 -43.59 18.37
N LYS A 2 -69.20 -44.33 17.53
CA LYS A 2 -68.22 -43.97 16.52
C LYS A 2 -68.78 -42.90 15.55
N PRO A 3 -68.03 -42.38 14.62
CA PRO A 3 -66.61 -42.31 14.26
C PRO A 3 -66.26 -40.90 13.71
N ALA A 4 -65.10 -40.66 13.28
CA ALA A 4 -64.69 -40.78 11.86
C ALA A 4 -63.24 -40.27 11.71
N PHE A 5 -62.51 -41.10 11.14
CA PHE A 5 -61.21 -40.83 10.59
C PHE A 5 -61.29 -39.79 9.44
N VAL A 6 -60.43 -38.82 9.46
CA VAL A 6 -59.97 -38.16 8.26
C VAL A 6 -58.48 -38.11 8.28
N LEU A 7 -57.94 -39.00 7.49
CA LEU A 7 -56.54 -38.98 7.03
C LEU A 7 -56.37 -37.77 6.13
N ALA A 8 -55.62 -36.80 6.58
CA ALA A 8 -55.09 -35.78 5.72
C ALA A 8 -53.61 -36.09 5.49
N THR A 9 -53.38 -36.74 4.38
CA THR A 9 -52.06 -36.96 3.80
C THR A 9 -51.48 -35.59 3.44
N GLY A 10 -50.71 -35.03 4.31
CA GLY A 10 -49.89 -33.85 4.02
C GLY A 10 -48.69 -34.25 3.18
N LEU A 11 -48.78 -33.95 1.91
CA LEU A 11 -47.69 -34.05 0.96
C LEU A 11 -46.64 -33.03 1.35
N ALA A 12 -45.59 -33.46 2.02
CA ALA A 12 -44.45 -32.65 2.26
C ALA A 12 -43.70 -32.42 0.95
N LEU A 13 -43.92 -31.26 0.37
CA LEU A 13 -43.07 -30.73 -0.66
C LEU A 13 -41.72 -30.42 -0.06
N LEU A 14 -40.84 -31.35 -0.21
CA LEU A 14 -39.41 -31.09 -0.08
C LEU A 14 -39.04 -30.12 -1.21
N THR A 15 -39.16 -28.83 -0.95
CA THR A 15 -38.41 -27.87 -1.71
C THR A 15 -36.95 -28.09 -1.32
N ALA A 16 -36.27 -28.87 -2.11
CA ALA A 16 -34.85 -28.81 -2.19
C ALA A 16 -34.54 -27.38 -2.64
N ALA A 17 -34.44 -26.48 -1.69
CA ALA A 17 -33.66 -25.29 -1.91
C ALA A 17 -32.25 -25.80 -2.18
N CYS A 18 -31.96 -25.99 -3.46
CA CYS A 18 -30.59 -25.78 -3.90
C CYS A 18 -30.28 -24.36 -3.48
N GLY A 19 -29.92 -24.21 -2.22
CA GLY A 19 -29.09 -23.11 -1.90
C GLY A 19 -27.92 -23.26 -2.83
N ASP A 20 -27.93 -22.47 -3.88
CA ASP A 20 -26.72 -22.02 -4.45
C ASP A 20 -25.98 -21.42 -3.28
N GLY A 21 -25.36 -22.25 -2.50
CA GLY A 21 -24.17 -21.88 -1.82
C GLY A 21 -23.27 -21.42 -2.95
N ALA A 22 -23.57 -20.23 -3.49
CA ALA A 22 -22.54 -19.48 -4.09
C ALA A 22 -21.38 -19.67 -3.13
N PRO A 23 -20.29 -20.28 -3.57
CA PRO A 23 -19.16 -20.29 -2.72
C PRO A 23 -18.98 -18.83 -2.37
N SER A 24 -19.29 -18.49 -1.19
CA SER A 24 -18.78 -17.30 -0.58
C SER A 24 -17.29 -17.52 -0.36
N GLY A 25 -16.73 -18.10 -1.31
CA GLY A 25 -15.41 -17.93 -1.77
C GLY A 25 -15.23 -16.55 -2.37
N ASN A 26 -15.93 -15.64 -1.84
CA ASN A 26 -15.51 -14.31 -1.58
C ASN A 26 -14.55 -14.35 -0.36
N ALA A 27 -13.69 -15.29 -0.35
CA ALA A 27 -12.33 -14.96 -0.16
C ALA A 27 -12.11 -13.83 -1.16
N ALA A 28 -12.38 -12.62 -0.70
CA ALA A 28 -12.21 -11.43 -1.48
C ALA A 28 -10.84 -11.61 -2.11
N ALA A 29 -10.80 -11.82 -3.44
CA ALA A 29 -9.58 -11.57 -4.17
C ALA A 29 -9.11 -10.25 -3.57
N PRO A 30 -7.89 -10.17 -2.99
CA PRO A 30 -7.46 -8.97 -2.34
C PRO A 30 -7.82 -7.87 -3.30
N LYS A 31 -8.69 -6.95 -2.89
CA LYS A 31 -8.97 -5.79 -3.70
C LYS A 31 -7.61 -5.20 -3.90
N VAL A 32 -7.06 -5.37 -5.08
CA VAL A 32 -5.93 -4.60 -5.50
C VAL A 32 -6.48 -3.19 -5.49
N GLU A 33 -6.36 -2.54 -4.34
CA GLU A 33 -6.61 -1.12 -4.25
C GLU A 33 -5.66 -0.54 -5.27
N ARG A 34 -6.23 -0.19 -6.43
CA ARG A 34 -5.46 0.50 -7.46
C ARG A 34 -4.96 1.75 -6.78
N SER A 35 -3.68 1.75 -6.51
CA SER A 35 -3.04 2.91 -5.92
C SER A 35 -3.42 4.14 -6.72
N LYS A 36 -3.85 5.18 -6.02
CA LYS A 36 -4.29 6.41 -6.67
C LYS A 36 -3.17 6.95 -7.56
N PRO A 37 -3.49 7.50 -8.75
CA PRO A 37 -2.49 8.11 -9.60
C PRO A 37 -1.67 9.15 -8.84
N ASN A 38 -0.35 9.11 -9.01
CA ASN A 38 0.55 10.05 -8.37
C ASN A 38 1.53 10.61 -9.40
N PRO A 39 1.20 11.73 -10.05
CA PRO A 39 2.00 12.26 -11.14
C PRO A 39 3.43 12.67 -10.72
N PHE A 40 3.64 12.98 -9.45
CA PHE A 40 4.98 13.31 -8.95
C PHE A 40 5.84 12.05 -8.81
N HIS A 41 5.24 10.95 -8.36
CA HIS A 41 5.90 9.64 -8.35
C HIS A 41 6.25 9.19 -9.78
N ASP A 42 5.30 9.31 -10.70
CA ASP A 42 5.51 8.90 -12.09
C ASP A 42 6.65 9.68 -12.75
N ARG A 43 6.77 10.98 -12.44
CA ARG A 43 7.91 11.80 -12.88
C ARG A 43 9.22 11.32 -12.28
N LEU A 44 9.26 11.00 -10.98
CA LEU A 44 10.46 10.45 -10.33
C LEU A 44 10.87 9.11 -10.95
N MET A 45 9.90 8.26 -11.30
CA MET A 45 10.15 6.99 -11.97
C MET A 45 10.74 7.18 -13.37
N ALA A 46 10.35 8.23 -14.08
CA ALA A 46 10.82 8.55 -15.42
C ALA A 46 12.23 9.18 -15.46
N LEU A 47 12.72 9.68 -14.33
CA LEU A 47 14.07 10.27 -14.24
C LEU A 47 15.17 9.21 -14.29
N SER A 48 16.36 9.62 -14.73
CA SER A 48 17.56 8.82 -14.51
C SER A 48 17.81 8.61 -13.02
N GLU A 49 18.59 7.60 -12.67
CA GLU A 49 18.93 7.34 -11.25
C GLU A 49 19.60 8.57 -10.61
N THR A 50 20.49 9.22 -11.32
CA THR A 50 21.19 10.43 -10.86
C THR A 50 20.22 11.58 -10.63
N ASP A 51 19.36 11.89 -11.60
CA ASP A 51 18.42 13.00 -11.48
C ASP A 51 17.37 12.74 -10.42
N ARG A 52 16.93 11.51 -10.29
CA ARG A 52 16.03 11.07 -9.22
C ARG A 52 16.65 11.27 -7.85
N GLY A 53 17.90 10.85 -7.68
CA GLY A 53 18.65 11.08 -6.45
C GLY A 53 18.77 12.56 -6.11
N LEU A 54 19.04 13.40 -7.10
CA LEU A 54 19.11 14.86 -6.91
C LEU A 54 17.76 15.46 -6.51
N ALA A 55 16.67 15.02 -7.13
CA ALA A 55 15.32 15.46 -6.76
C ALA A 55 14.96 15.07 -5.32
N LEU A 56 15.26 13.83 -4.93
CA LEU A 56 15.03 13.36 -3.56
C LEU A 56 15.94 14.08 -2.55
N ARG A 57 17.19 14.35 -2.90
CA ARG A 57 18.08 15.19 -2.06
C ARG A 57 17.50 16.58 -1.85
N ARG A 58 16.97 17.19 -2.89
CA ARG A 58 16.32 18.49 -2.79
C ARG A 58 15.13 18.43 -1.82
N ALA A 59 14.30 17.40 -1.93
CA ALA A 59 13.19 17.19 -1.01
C ALA A 59 13.66 17.07 0.46
N VAL A 60 14.76 16.39 0.72
CA VAL A 60 15.38 16.32 2.06
C VAL A 60 15.79 17.70 2.54
N GLN A 61 16.46 18.48 1.69
CA GLN A 61 16.91 19.84 2.03
C GLN A 61 15.74 20.79 2.32
N ASP A 62 14.69 20.73 1.51
CA ASP A 62 13.48 21.55 1.68
C ASP A 62 12.72 21.20 2.98
N ASN A 63 12.94 20.01 3.52
CA ASN A 63 12.43 19.56 4.82
C ASN A 63 13.43 19.78 5.98
N GLY A 64 14.46 20.58 5.78
CA GLY A 64 15.45 20.91 6.81
C GLY A 64 16.52 19.84 7.05
N GLY A 65 16.55 18.81 6.21
CA GLY A 65 17.57 17.77 6.28
C GLY A 65 18.83 18.09 5.46
N SER A 66 19.81 17.23 5.53
CA SER A 66 21.04 17.34 4.74
C SER A 66 21.48 16.00 4.17
N CYS A 67 21.89 16.01 2.93
CA CYS A 67 22.49 14.88 2.23
C CYS A 67 23.66 15.41 1.38
N ARG A 68 24.89 15.20 1.85
CA ARG A 68 26.09 15.72 1.16
C ARG A 68 26.37 14.96 -0.12
N ARG A 69 26.39 13.63 -0.04
CA ARG A 69 26.60 12.73 -1.16
C ARG A 69 25.51 11.66 -1.15
N ILE A 70 24.91 11.46 -2.29
CA ILE A 70 23.94 10.38 -2.51
C ILE A 70 24.71 9.10 -2.83
N LEU A 71 24.40 8.03 -2.12
CA LEU A 71 24.94 6.69 -2.38
C LEU A 71 23.98 5.84 -3.18
N SER A 72 22.67 5.91 -2.87
CA SER A 72 21.62 5.23 -3.61
C SER A 72 20.26 5.85 -3.34
N SER A 73 19.34 5.64 -4.26
CA SER A 73 17.93 6.00 -4.07
C SER A 73 17.04 4.94 -4.71
N ALA A 74 15.93 4.62 -4.07
CA ALA A 74 14.98 3.64 -4.57
C ALA A 74 13.55 3.95 -4.16
N TYR A 75 12.60 3.56 -5.00
CA TYR A 75 11.21 3.46 -4.60
C TYR A 75 11.03 2.24 -3.70
N GLN A 76 10.35 2.40 -2.59
CA GLN A 76 10.14 1.30 -1.66
C GLN A 76 8.71 0.76 -1.71
N GLU A 77 7.73 1.59 -1.42
CA GLU A 77 6.34 1.15 -1.31
C GLU A 77 5.35 2.33 -1.27
N GLU A 78 4.08 2.01 -1.39
CA GLU A 78 3.01 2.95 -1.05
C GLU A 78 2.66 2.80 0.43
N TYR A 79 2.54 3.92 1.11
CA TYR A 79 2.10 3.98 2.49
C TYR A 79 1.08 5.09 2.68
N LYS A 80 -0.14 4.71 3.07
CA LYS A 80 -1.26 5.65 3.31
C LYS A 80 -1.48 6.66 2.17
N GLY A 81 -1.44 6.17 0.93
CA GLY A 81 -1.65 6.98 -0.27
C GLY A 81 -0.45 7.85 -0.69
N MET A 82 0.66 7.77 0.01
CA MET A 82 1.92 8.41 -0.36
C MET A 82 2.91 7.38 -0.91
N ARG A 83 3.76 7.79 -1.83
CA ARG A 83 4.84 6.97 -2.37
C ARG A 83 6.09 7.17 -1.52
N MET A 84 6.53 6.11 -0.88
CA MET A 84 7.74 6.13 -0.05
C MET A 84 8.97 5.80 -0.89
N TRP A 85 9.91 6.70 -0.88
CA TRP A 85 11.23 6.57 -1.48
C TRP A 85 12.29 6.51 -0.38
N THR A 86 13.36 5.83 -0.63
CA THR A 86 14.53 5.82 0.25
C THR A 86 15.70 6.49 -0.42
N LEU A 87 16.46 7.24 0.36
CA LEU A 87 17.67 7.92 -0.08
C LEU A 87 18.78 7.62 0.93
N ARG A 88 19.81 6.95 0.48
CA ARG A 88 21.01 6.70 1.27
C ARG A 88 22.03 7.78 1.02
N CYS A 89 22.50 8.40 2.08
CA CYS A 89 23.48 9.47 2.04
C CYS A 89 24.75 9.06 2.77
N GLU A 90 25.86 9.68 2.38
CA GLU A 90 27.14 9.50 3.05
C GLU A 90 27.03 9.85 4.55
N GLY A 91 27.80 9.14 5.40
CA GLY A 91 27.80 9.37 6.85
C GLY A 91 26.64 8.70 7.57
N LYS A 92 26.08 7.62 7.02
CA LYS A 92 24.98 6.83 7.61
C LYS A 92 23.69 7.64 7.83
N ARG A 93 23.47 8.65 7.03
CA ARG A 93 22.24 9.45 7.05
C ARG A 93 21.29 8.94 5.97
N ASP A 94 20.41 8.06 6.37
CA ASP A 94 19.41 7.46 5.50
C ASP A 94 18.08 8.16 5.70
N TRP A 95 17.39 8.44 4.59
CA TRP A 95 16.16 9.21 4.55
C TRP A 95 15.02 8.43 3.93
N ALA A 96 13.83 8.62 4.49
CA ALA A 96 12.56 8.26 3.86
C ALA A 96 11.91 9.53 3.32
N VAL A 97 11.52 9.51 2.07
CA VAL A 97 10.84 10.62 1.39
C VAL A 97 9.47 10.14 0.95
N PHE A 98 8.44 10.76 1.49
CA PHE A 98 7.05 10.44 1.17
C PHE A 98 6.50 11.49 0.21
N VAL A 99 6.03 11.03 -0.95
CA VAL A 99 5.52 11.88 -2.02
C VAL A 99 4.03 11.64 -2.19
N GLY A 100 3.24 12.65 -1.87
CA GLY A 100 1.78 12.62 -2.03
C GLY A 100 1.34 12.98 -3.44
N ALA A 101 0.14 12.54 -3.82
CA ALA A 101 -0.44 12.82 -5.14
C ALA A 101 -0.73 14.31 -5.38
N SER A 102 -0.83 15.12 -4.32
CA SER A 102 -0.98 16.57 -4.39
C SER A 102 0.35 17.33 -4.54
N GLY A 103 1.48 16.62 -4.59
CA GLY A 103 2.81 17.23 -4.58
C GLY A 103 3.36 17.52 -3.19
N ARG A 104 2.63 17.20 -2.13
CA ARG A 104 3.15 17.30 -0.77
C ARG A 104 4.27 16.30 -0.57
N VAL A 105 5.40 16.77 -0.09
CA VAL A 105 6.57 15.96 0.19
C VAL A 105 6.95 16.08 1.65
N GLN A 106 7.26 14.95 2.28
CA GLN A 106 7.78 14.88 3.64
C GLN A 106 9.05 14.04 3.62
N ALA A 107 10.12 14.56 4.20
CA ALA A 107 11.36 13.81 4.39
C ALA A 107 11.63 13.62 5.88
N ARG A 108 12.01 12.40 6.26
CA ARG A 108 12.35 12.04 7.64
C ARG A 108 13.58 11.14 7.62
N THR A 109 14.33 11.15 8.70
CA THR A 109 15.37 10.14 8.84
C THR A 109 14.75 8.75 8.98
N CYS A 110 15.42 7.74 8.50
CA CYS A 110 14.95 6.35 8.67
C CYS A 110 14.83 5.96 10.15
N ALA A 111 15.68 6.53 11.02
CA ALA A 111 15.59 6.33 12.46
C ALA A 111 14.29 6.93 13.05
N ASP A 112 13.88 8.10 12.58
CA ASP A 112 12.64 8.73 13.04
C ASP A 112 11.40 8.00 12.52
N ASN A 113 11.47 7.42 11.32
CA ASN A 113 10.39 6.55 10.83
C ASN A 113 10.07 5.43 11.82
N LEU A 114 11.09 4.75 12.33
CA LEU A 114 10.90 3.67 13.30
C LEU A 114 10.27 4.17 14.59
N LYS A 115 10.72 5.31 15.12
CA LYS A 115 10.16 5.90 16.34
C LYS A 115 8.69 6.29 16.20
N LEU A 116 8.28 6.66 15.00
CA LEU A 116 6.93 7.09 14.68
C LEU A 116 6.01 5.95 14.22
N GLY A 117 6.49 4.70 14.21
CA GLY A 117 5.73 3.56 13.72
C GLY A 117 5.48 3.58 12.21
N LEU A 118 6.29 4.31 11.46
CA LEU A 118 6.25 4.35 10.00
C LEU A 118 7.07 3.20 9.41
N PRO A 119 6.89 2.88 8.11
CA PRO A 119 7.65 1.81 7.49
C PRO A 119 9.17 2.00 7.63
N ALA A 120 9.85 0.93 8.00
CA ALA A 120 11.32 0.91 8.05
C ALA A 120 11.90 1.12 6.65
N CYS A 121 12.99 1.86 6.54
CA CYS A 121 13.72 1.96 5.28
C CYS A 121 14.38 0.63 4.92
N ARG A 122 14.22 0.21 3.68
CA ARG A 122 14.86 -0.97 3.10
C ARG A 122 15.75 -0.53 1.94
N PHE A 123 16.98 -0.98 1.95
CA PHE A 123 17.98 -0.65 0.93
C PHE A 123 18.44 -1.89 0.15
N ASP A 124 17.90 -3.05 0.45
CA ASP A 124 18.32 -4.33 -0.12
C ASP A 124 17.80 -4.58 -1.54
N LYS A 125 16.97 -3.68 -2.03
CA LYS A 125 16.43 -3.73 -3.38
C LYS A 125 16.95 -2.57 -4.22
N ALA A 126 18.26 -2.46 -4.33
CA ALA A 126 18.86 -1.83 -5.49
C ALA A 126 18.82 -2.86 -6.60
N GLY A 127 17.73 -2.86 -7.34
CA GLY A 127 17.61 -3.60 -8.58
C GLY A 127 17.83 -2.66 -9.72
#